data_f3aa08b3669c0f293a2b8ba2db2b9ce0
#
_entry.id   f3aa08b3669c0f293a2b8ba2db2b9ce0
#
_cell.length_a   1.000
_cell.length_b   1.000
_cell.length_c   1.000
_cell.angle_alpha   90.00
_cell.angle_beta   90.00
_cell.angle_gamma   90.00
#
_symmetry.space_group_name_H-M   'P 1'
#
loop_
_entity.id
_entity.type
_entity.pdbx_description
1 polymer ?
#
loop_
_entity_poly.entity_id
_entity_poly.type
_entity_poly.pdbx_seq_one_letter_code
_entity_poly.pdbx_strand_id
1 'polypeptide(L)'
;MKKLLFVLMLAVMGNTFAAPRLQKAKSTRAVTTSRISESDRKEIENVIQRDMAPIFNKLLSIGINDYKKEIEKDASLFEKGFVISEPLKKEILKKYSDEIVKFILKSFDLKIKINQISYISENKVNVTSDFTSRNLDKVLDIGGKDDILYERSFKRLGYKFVDEFEKVMKNKGNDELKKKYYYVMLDEMVNFINEEIKKTKEEEIWIDDMSVTVKKINGKWQVQDTN
;
A
#
# COMPACT_ATOMS: atom_id res chain seq x y z
N MET A 1 -5.39 1.86 -11.38
CA MET A 1 -4.91 1.75 -9.98
C MET A 1 -3.58 2.44 -9.73
N LYS A 2 -2.51 2.25 -10.53
CA LYS A 2 -1.20 2.93 -10.36
C LYS A 2 -1.30 4.43 -10.12
N LYS A 3 -2.09 5.15 -10.91
CA LYS A 3 -2.26 6.61 -10.77
C LYS A 3 -2.98 7.00 -9.46
N LEU A 4 -3.87 6.16 -8.95
CA LEU A 4 -4.67 6.46 -7.77
C LEU A 4 -3.85 6.33 -6.48
N LEU A 5 -3.07 5.26 -6.35
CA LEU A 5 -2.18 5.07 -5.19
C LEU A 5 -1.07 6.13 -5.15
N PHE A 6 -0.52 6.49 -6.31
CA PHE A 6 0.50 7.53 -6.45
C PHE A 6 -0.07 8.93 -6.17
N VAL A 7 -1.27 9.23 -6.65
CA VAL A 7 -1.97 10.50 -6.36
C VAL A 7 -2.35 10.59 -4.88
N LEU A 8 -2.76 9.48 -4.25
CA LEU A 8 -3.05 9.43 -2.82
C LEU A 8 -1.79 9.69 -1.97
N MET A 9 -0.65 9.11 -2.32
CA MET A 9 0.61 9.41 -1.62
C MET A 9 1.07 10.85 -1.84
N LEU A 10 0.94 11.40 -3.04
CA LEU A 10 1.28 12.80 -3.33
C LEU A 10 0.33 13.78 -2.65
N ALA A 11 -0.97 13.50 -2.58
CA ALA A 11 -1.94 14.35 -1.90
C ALA A 11 -1.73 14.37 -0.39
N VAL A 12 -1.37 13.24 0.21
CA VAL A 12 -1.05 13.13 1.64
C VAL A 12 0.27 13.83 1.94
N MET A 13 1.30 13.68 1.10
CA MET A 13 2.58 14.36 1.25
C MET A 13 2.47 15.87 0.97
N GLY A 14 1.63 16.29 0.03
CA GLY A 14 1.43 17.71 -0.31
C GLY A 14 0.69 18.52 0.76
N ASN A 15 -0.13 17.87 1.60
CA ASN A 15 -0.93 18.55 2.63
C ASN A 15 -0.31 18.50 4.04
N THR A 16 0.61 17.56 4.31
CA THR A 16 1.20 17.37 5.65
C THR A 16 2.68 17.75 5.73
N PHE A 17 3.35 17.81 4.61
CA PHE A 17 4.68 18.39 4.50
C PHE A 17 4.52 19.65 3.64
N ALA A 18 4.74 20.82 4.22
CA ALA A 18 5.23 21.94 3.41
C ALA A 18 6.44 21.37 2.68
N ALA A 19 6.25 21.02 1.42
CA ALA A 19 7.20 20.25 0.63
C ALA A 19 8.59 20.83 0.88
N PRO A 20 9.53 20.07 1.48
CA PRO A 20 10.90 20.48 1.37
C PRO A 20 11.10 20.56 -0.14
N ARG A 21 11.36 21.76 -0.67
CA ARG A 21 11.68 21.96 -2.08
C ARG A 21 12.61 20.83 -2.44
N LEU A 22 12.17 19.95 -3.34
CA LEU A 22 13.00 18.96 -4.00
C LEU A 22 14.11 19.74 -4.73
N GLN A 23 15.10 20.16 -3.95
CA GLN A 23 16.37 20.53 -4.53
C GLN A 23 16.93 19.21 -5.06
N LYS A 24 16.82 19.02 -6.37
CA LYS A 24 17.70 18.09 -7.08
C LYS A 24 19.08 18.34 -6.51
N ALA A 25 19.54 17.42 -5.66
CA ALA A 25 20.89 17.47 -5.14
C ALA A 25 21.80 17.47 -6.36
N LYS A 26 22.34 18.61 -6.70
CA LYS A 26 23.48 18.67 -7.62
C LYS A 26 24.49 17.72 -7.02
N SER A 27 24.84 16.70 -7.79
CA SER A 27 25.93 15.78 -7.53
C SER A 27 27.12 16.54 -6.93
N THR A 28 27.14 16.68 -5.63
CA THR A 28 28.29 17.15 -4.90
C THR A 28 29.04 15.89 -4.49
N ARG A 29 30.18 15.69 -5.15
CA ARG A 29 31.24 14.69 -4.93
C ARG A 29 31.12 14.00 -3.56
N ALA A 30 31.24 12.67 -3.61
CA ALA A 30 31.48 11.79 -2.49
C ALA A 30 32.43 12.46 -1.45
N VAL A 31 31.84 13.10 -0.44
CA VAL A 31 32.60 13.61 0.69
C VAL A 31 32.49 12.59 1.83
N THR A 32 33.43 11.69 1.79
CA THR A 32 34.09 11.05 2.93
C THR A 32 33.18 10.42 3.98
N THR A 33 32.78 9.20 3.73
CA THR A 33 32.33 8.22 4.76
C THR A 33 33.40 7.95 5.84
N SER A 34 34.62 8.46 5.70
CA SER A 34 35.75 8.19 6.59
C SER A 34 35.74 8.91 7.93
N ARG A 35 34.77 9.81 8.17
CA ARG A 35 34.68 10.58 9.46
C ARG A 35 33.60 10.07 10.42
N ILE A 36 32.81 9.11 10.02
CA ILE A 36 31.75 8.53 10.86
C ILE A 36 32.26 7.18 11.34
N SER A 37 32.28 6.96 12.65
CA SER A 37 32.66 5.67 13.20
C SER A 37 31.65 4.59 12.79
N GLU A 38 32.10 3.33 12.74
CA GLU A 38 31.22 2.20 12.43
C GLU A 38 30.08 2.07 13.47
N SER A 39 30.37 2.42 14.72
CA SER A 39 29.37 2.46 15.80
C SER A 39 28.32 3.53 15.54
N ASP A 40 28.74 4.76 15.20
CA ASP A 40 27.82 5.85 14.88
C ASP A 40 26.98 5.51 13.64
N ARG A 41 27.59 4.89 12.63
CA ARG A 41 26.88 4.45 11.43
C ARG A 41 25.73 3.50 11.75
N LYS A 42 25.98 2.46 12.53
CA LYS A 42 24.95 1.50 12.95
C LYS A 42 23.85 2.17 13.79
N GLU A 43 24.24 3.09 14.67
CA GLU A 43 23.27 3.85 15.48
C GLU A 43 22.38 4.72 14.59
N ILE A 44 22.94 5.43 13.59
CA ILE A 44 22.20 6.26 12.63
C ILE A 44 21.22 5.38 11.82
N GLU A 45 21.68 4.24 11.32
CA GLU A 45 20.83 3.30 10.58
C GLU A 45 19.64 2.83 11.44
N ASN A 46 19.89 2.46 12.70
CA ASN A 46 18.84 2.06 13.63
C ASN A 46 17.84 3.20 13.93
N VAL A 47 18.34 4.43 14.08
CA VAL A 47 17.52 5.62 14.33
C VAL A 47 16.60 5.91 13.14
N ILE A 48 17.12 5.84 11.92
CA ILE A 48 16.32 6.00 10.71
C ILE A 48 15.20 4.96 10.66
N GLN A 49 15.52 3.69 10.88
CA GLN A 49 14.52 2.63 10.90
C GLN A 49 13.45 2.86 11.98
N ARG A 50 13.89 3.17 13.20
CA ARG A 50 12.99 3.37 14.35
C ARG A 50 12.07 4.58 14.19
N ASP A 51 12.61 5.70 13.73
CA ASP A 51 11.90 6.97 13.78
C ASP A 51 11.08 7.22 12.51
N MET A 52 11.53 6.71 11.36
CA MET A 52 10.82 6.91 10.08
C MET A 52 9.69 5.90 9.86
N ALA A 53 9.83 4.65 10.29
CA ALA A 53 8.80 3.63 10.08
C ALA A 53 7.43 4.01 10.67
N PRO A 54 7.31 4.55 11.91
CA PRO A 54 6.02 5.00 12.44
C PRO A 54 5.39 6.15 11.65
N ILE A 55 6.20 7.08 11.16
CA ILE A 55 5.73 8.20 10.33
C ILE A 55 5.10 7.66 9.05
N PHE A 56 5.79 6.76 8.37
CA PHE A 56 5.28 6.11 7.16
C PHE A 56 4.01 5.30 7.41
N ASN A 57 3.97 4.52 8.47
CA ASN A 57 2.78 3.75 8.83
C ASN A 57 1.56 4.67 9.09
N LYS A 58 1.78 5.82 9.71
CA LYS A 58 0.73 6.82 9.91
C LYS A 58 0.24 7.40 8.59
N LEU A 59 1.14 7.80 7.70
CA LEU A 59 0.81 8.32 6.37
C LEU A 59 0.07 7.27 5.54
N LEU A 60 0.55 6.03 5.55
CA LEU A 60 -0.11 4.91 4.88
C LEU A 60 -1.54 4.72 5.41
N SER A 61 -1.74 4.77 6.73
CA SER A 61 -3.06 4.62 7.35
C SER A 61 -4.04 5.71 6.91
N ILE A 62 -3.57 6.97 6.75
CA ILE A 62 -4.40 8.08 6.26
C ILE A 62 -4.81 7.82 4.80
N GLY A 63 -3.84 7.51 3.94
CA GLY A 63 -4.11 7.24 2.52
C GLY A 63 -5.03 6.04 2.31
N ILE A 64 -4.86 4.99 3.11
CA ILE A 64 -5.72 3.79 3.07
C ILE A 64 -7.16 4.12 3.47
N ASN A 65 -7.37 4.97 4.48
CA ASN A 65 -8.71 5.35 4.90
C ASN A 65 -9.46 6.15 3.82
N ASP A 66 -8.75 6.98 3.08
CA ASP A 66 -9.38 7.71 1.96
C ASP A 66 -9.65 6.78 0.78
N TYR A 67 -8.74 5.86 0.47
CA TYR A 67 -8.96 4.81 -0.52
C TYR A 67 -10.17 3.93 -0.18
N LYS A 68 -10.34 3.57 1.10
CA LYS A 68 -11.51 2.84 1.58
C LYS A 68 -12.81 3.56 1.23
N LYS A 69 -12.89 4.88 1.50
CA LYS A 69 -14.07 5.68 1.16
C LYS A 69 -14.36 5.72 -0.34
N GLU A 70 -13.33 5.68 -1.19
CA GLU A 70 -13.49 5.61 -2.63
C GLU A 70 -14.03 4.26 -3.07
N ILE A 71 -13.49 3.15 -2.55
CA ILE A 71 -14.02 1.80 -2.81
C ILE A 71 -15.49 1.70 -2.41
N GLU A 72 -15.87 2.25 -1.26
CA GLU A 72 -17.26 2.21 -0.77
C GLU A 72 -18.27 2.97 -1.66
N LYS A 73 -17.76 3.80 -2.59
CA LYS A 73 -18.57 4.53 -3.58
C LYS A 73 -18.52 3.89 -4.98
N ASP A 74 -17.60 2.96 -5.20
CA ASP A 74 -17.35 2.38 -6.51
C ASP A 74 -18.38 1.29 -6.84
N ALA A 75 -19.35 1.66 -7.69
CA ALA A 75 -20.35 0.73 -8.18
C ALA A 75 -19.83 -0.25 -9.25
N SER A 76 -18.59 -0.11 -9.72
CA SER A 76 -18.01 -0.97 -10.78
C SER A 76 -17.79 -2.43 -10.35
N LEU A 77 -17.82 -2.68 -9.02
CA LEU A 77 -17.81 -4.03 -8.47
C LEU A 77 -19.03 -4.87 -8.91
N PHE A 78 -20.13 -4.20 -9.26
CA PHE A 78 -21.37 -4.87 -9.60
C PHE A 78 -21.50 -5.03 -11.11
N GLU A 79 -21.75 -6.26 -11.55
CA GLU A 79 -21.92 -6.55 -12.97
C GLU A 79 -23.15 -5.86 -13.54
N LYS A 80 -23.00 -5.37 -14.77
CA LYS A 80 -24.10 -4.75 -15.50
C LYS A 80 -25.23 -5.75 -15.71
N GLY A 81 -26.43 -5.33 -15.31
CA GLY A 81 -27.63 -6.17 -15.46
C GLY A 81 -27.99 -6.99 -14.22
N PHE A 82 -27.13 -7.08 -13.21
CA PHE A 82 -27.49 -7.67 -11.93
C PHE A 82 -28.38 -6.72 -11.13
N VAL A 83 -29.48 -7.23 -10.60
CA VAL A 83 -30.43 -6.47 -9.79
C VAL A 83 -30.12 -6.68 -8.32
N ILE A 84 -29.47 -5.71 -7.71
CA ILE A 84 -29.02 -5.75 -6.30
C ILE A 84 -29.68 -4.61 -5.56
N SER A 85 -30.24 -4.87 -4.38
CA SER A 85 -30.84 -3.82 -3.56
C SER A 85 -29.76 -2.85 -3.03
N GLU A 86 -30.12 -1.57 -2.88
CA GLU A 86 -29.18 -0.55 -2.37
C GLU A 86 -28.61 -0.86 -0.97
N PRO A 87 -29.39 -1.41 0.00
CA PRO A 87 -28.83 -1.84 1.27
C PRO A 87 -27.77 -2.93 1.10
N LEU A 88 -28.02 -3.91 0.24
CA LEU A 88 -27.09 -5.03 -0.02
C LEU A 88 -25.83 -4.52 -0.74
N LYS A 89 -25.95 -3.59 -1.70
CA LYS A 89 -24.77 -2.96 -2.33
C LYS A 89 -23.85 -2.32 -1.29
N LYS A 90 -24.42 -1.52 -0.39
CA LYS A 90 -23.65 -0.86 0.67
C LYS A 90 -22.94 -1.87 1.58
N GLU A 91 -23.62 -2.95 1.95
CA GLU A 91 -23.04 -3.99 2.79
C GLU A 91 -21.87 -4.69 2.07
N ILE A 92 -22.05 -5.07 0.81
CA ILE A 92 -21.01 -5.71 -0.02
C ILE A 92 -19.80 -4.78 -0.17
N LEU A 93 -20.01 -3.50 -0.55
CA LEU A 93 -18.95 -2.52 -0.74
C LEU A 93 -18.16 -2.30 0.56
N LYS A 94 -18.85 -2.21 1.69
CA LYS A 94 -18.21 -2.09 2.99
C LYS A 94 -17.33 -3.30 3.31
N LYS A 95 -17.85 -4.52 3.13
CA LYS A 95 -17.05 -5.73 3.34
C LYS A 95 -15.86 -5.79 2.40
N TYR A 96 -16.07 -5.46 1.13
CA TYR A 96 -15.01 -5.43 0.12
C TYR A 96 -13.91 -4.44 0.50
N SER A 97 -14.27 -3.20 0.88
CA SER A 97 -13.32 -2.19 1.31
C SER A 97 -12.54 -2.61 2.56
N ASP A 98 -13.22 -3.21 3.54
CA ASP A 98 -12.59 -3.69 4.77
C ASP A 98 -11.55 -4.80 4.49
N GLU A 99 -11.86 -5.76 3.62
CA GLU A 99 -10.93 -6.84 3.27
C GLU A 99 -9.75 -6.35 2.44
N ILE A 100 -9.98 -5.44 1.47
CA ILE A 100 -8.88 -4.84 0.68
C ILE A 100 -7.95 -4.03 1.59
N VAL A 101 -8.49 -3.25 2.51
CA VAL A 101 -7.67 -2.48 3.47
C VAL A 101 -6.82 -3.39 4.34
N LYS A 102 -7.42 -4.42 4.94
CA LYS A 102 -6.68 -5.44 5.72
C LYS A 102 -5.56 -6.06 4.91
N PHE A 103 -5.87 -6.37 3.65
CA PHE A 103 -4.92 -6.93 2.72
C PHE A 103 -3.74 -5.99 2.45
N ILE A 104 -4.00 -4.73 2.11
CA ILE A 104 -2.95 -3.73 1.85
C ILE A 104 -2.05 -3.59 3.08
N LEU A 105 -2.62 -3.41 4.27
CA LEU A 105 -1.87 -3.28 5.51
C LEU A 105 -0.99 -4.51 5.81
N LYS A 106 -1.50 -5.71 5.56
CA LYS A 106 -0.76 -6.95 5.78
C LYS A 106 0.35 -7.17 4.76
N SER A 107 0.16 -6.69 3.54
CA SER A 107 1.06 -6.94 2.41
C SER A 107 2.15 -5.89 2.27
N PHE A 108 1.93 -4.72 2.86
CA PHE A 108 2.85 -3.61 2.81
C PHE A 108 4.01 -3.85 3.78
N ASP A 109 5.12 -4.34 3.22
CA ASP A 109 6.36 -4.60 3.93
C ASP A 109 7.36 -3.48 3.62
N LEU A 110 7.24 -2.38 4.38
CA LEU A 110 8.10 -1.21 4.18
C LEU A 110 9.53 -1.51 4.63
N LYS A 111 10.46 -1.30 3.72
CA LYS A 111 11.90 -1.37 3.99
C LYS A 111 12.54 -0.02 3.71
N ILE A 112 13.48 0.35 4.53
CA ILE A 112 14.27 1.57 4.38
C ILE A 112 15.68 1.15 4.02
N LYS A 113 16.11 1.51 2.82
CA LYS A 113 17.46 1.24 2.31
C LYS A 113 18.26 2.54 2.36
N ILE A 114 19.27 2.61 3.20
CA ILE A 114 20.14 3.76 3.28
C ILE A 114 21.11 3.73 2.09
N ASN A 115 21.07 4.78 1.28
CA ASN A 115 21.93 4.94 0.12
C ASN A 115 23.23 5.64 0.49
N GLN A 116 23.13 6.70 1.32
CA GLN A 116 24.28 7.51 1.68
C GLN A 116 24.11 8.15 3.07
N ILE A 117 25.21 8.22 3.81
CA ILE A 117 25.32 9.05 5.04
C ILE A 117 26.39 10.10 4.76
N SER A 118 25.99 11.37 4.70
CA SER A 118 26.85 12.49 4.42
C SER A 118 27.18 13.25 5.69
N TYR A 119 28.47 13.38 6.01
CA TYR A 119 28.94 14.12 7.17
C TYR A 119 28.74 15.63 6.98
N ILE A 120 28.15 16.28 7.98
CA ILE A 120 28.00 17.73 8.04
C ILE A 120 28.89 18.29 9.15
N SER A 121 28.80 17.70 10.36
CA SER A 121 29.64 18.03 11.52
C SER A 121 29.70 16.82 12.47
N GLU A 122 30.49 16.91 13.54
CA GLU A 122 30.63 15.84 14.55
C GLU A 122 29.27 15.37 15.13
N ASN A 123 28.29 16.26 15.17
CA ASN A 123 26.99 15.99 15.76
C ASN A 123 25.84 16.08 14.73
N LYS A 124 26.16 16.08 13.43
CA LYS A 124 25.14 16.24 12.39
C LYS A 124 25.52 15.52 11.11
N VAL A 125 24.62 14.73 10.59
CA VAL A 125 24.73 14.04 9.30
C VAL A 125 23.45 14.25 8.49
N ASN A 126 23.58 14.10 7.17
CA ASN A 126 22.46 13.96 6.28
C ASN A 126 22.42 12.53 5.76
N VAL A 127 21.26 11.89 5.84
CA VAL A 127 21.03 10.50 5.41
C VAL A 127 20.10 10.50 4.22
N THR A 128 20.54 9.89 3.12
CA THR A 128 19.70 9.66 1.94
C THR A 128 19.28 8.20 1.91
N SER A 129 18.00 7.96 1.74
CA SER A 129 17.40 6.62 1.81
C SER A 129 16.31 6.43 0.77
N ASP A 130 16.21 5.21 0.25
CA ASP A 130 15.06 4.75 -0.51
C ASP A 130 14.08 4.02 0.41
N PHE A 131 12.81 4.22 0.14
CA PHE A 131 11.75 3.49 0.78
C PHE A 131 11.18 2.50 -0.22
N THR A 132 11.35 1.23 0.07
CA THR A 132 10.91 0.14 -0.79
C THR A 132 9.84 -0.68 -0.11
N SER A 133 8.98 -1.28 -0.89
CA SER A 133 8.03 -2.28 -0.44
C SER A 133 7.89 -3.33 -1.53
N ARG A 134 7.18 -4.41 -1.21
CA ARG A 134 6.80 -5.39 -2.22
C ARG A 134 6.04 -4.72 -3.34
N ASN A 135 6.27 -5.14 -4.58
CA ASN A 135 5.54 -4.61 -5.74
C ASN A 135 4.05 -5.03 -5.67
N LEU A 136 3.24 -4.17 -5.05
CA LEU A 136 1.81 -4.40 -4.88
C LEU A 136 1.05 -4.34 -6.21
N ASP A 137 1.54 -3.61 -7.19
CA ASP A 137 0.91 -3.57 -8.52
C ASP A 137 0.91 -4.95 -9.18
N LYS A 138 2.00 -5.71 -9.06
CA LYS A 138 2.06 -7.10 -9.56
C LYS A 138 1.16 -8.04 -8.77
N VAL A 139 1.03 -7.81 -7.47
CA VAL A 139 0.18 -8.62 -6.60
C VAL A 139 -1.29 -8.34 -6.87
N LEU A 140 -1.64 -7.07 -7.12
CA LEU A 140 -3.01 -6.61 -7.36
C LEU A 140 -3.41 -6.66 -8.85
N ASP A 141 -2.49 -7.04 -9.74
CA ASP A 141 -2.80 -7.24 -11.16
C ASP A 141 -3.64 -8.51 -11.35
N ILE A 142 -4.91 -8.34 -11.04
CA ILE A 142 -5.94 -9.38 -11.26
C ILE A 142 -6.39 -9.35 -12.72
N GLY A 143 -5.92 -8.40 -13.51
CA GLY A 143 -6.29 -8.23 -14.92
C GLY A 143 -6.07 -9.48 -15.75
N GLY A 144 -7.14 -9.96 -16.39
CA GLY A 144 -7.14 -11.20 -17.19
C GLY A 144 -7.28 -12.49 -16.36
N LYS A 145 -7.52 -12.40 -15.05
CA LYS A 145 -7.76 -13.56 -14.18
C LYS A 145 -9.19 -13.63 -13.65
N ASP A 146 -10.05 -12.75 -14.15
CA ASP A 146 -11.47 -12.72 -13.79
C ASP A 146 -12.13 -14.07 -14.01
N ASP A 147 -11.84 -14.74 -15.14
CA ASP A 147 -12.36 -16.06 -15.45
C ASP A 147 -12.01 -17.10 -14.38
N ILE A 148 -10.79 -17.04 -13.83
CA ILE A 148 -10.34 -17.97 -12.77
C ILE A 148 -11.11 -17.71 -11.48
N LEU A 149 -11.33 -16.44 -11.13
CA LEU A 149 -12.07 -16.06 -9.94
C LEU A 149 -13.54 -16.46 -10.07
N TYR A 150 -14.14 -16.25 -11.24
CA TYR A 150 -15.49 -16.69 -11.54
C TYR A 150 -15.60 -18.21 -11.43
N GLU A 151 -14.74 -18.97 -12.08
CA GLU A 151 -14.76 -20.42 -12.06
C GLU A 151 -14.65 -20.97 -10.62
N ARG A 152 -13.69 -20.47 -9.82
CA ARG A 152 -13.53 -20.84 -8.41
C ARG A 152 -14.79 -20.52 -7.60
N SER A 153 -15.37 -19.33 -7.80
CA SER A 153 -16.57 -18.89 -7.08
C SER A 153 -17.79 -19.73 -7.44
N PHE A 154 -18.02 -20.02 -8.73
CA PHE A 154 -19.12 -20.88 -9.17
C PHE A 154 -19.00 -22.29 -8.62
N LYS A 155 -17.81 -22.86 -8.63
CA LYS A 155 -17.54 -24.19 -8.08
C LYS A 155 -17.86 -24.24 -6.57
N ARG A 156 -17.51 -23.22 -5.81
CA ARG A 156 -17.84 -23.14 -4.38
C ARG A 156 -19.33 -22.97 -4.13
N LEU A 157 -20.04 -22.30 -5.01
CA LEU A 157 -21.49 -22.09 -4.93
C LEU A 157 -22.30 -23.31 -5.39
N GLY A 158 -21.64 -24.30 -6.01
CA GLY A 158 -22.31 -25.50 -6.51
C GLY A 158 -23.05 -25.31 -7.84
N TYR A 159 -22.80 -24.20 -8.56
CA TYR A 159 -23.35 -24.01 -9.89
C TYR A 159 -22.55 -24.78 -10.94
N LYS A 160 -23.27 -25.46 -11.84
CA LYS A 160 -22.66 -26.18 -12.97
C LYS A 160 -22.56 -25.32 -14.23
N PHE A 161 -23.43 -24.32 -14.36
CA PHE A 161 -23.52 -23.46 -15.53
C PHE A 161 -23.67 -22.00 -15.15
N VAL A 162 -22.98 -21.15 -15.88
CA VAL A 162 -23.03 -19.68 -15.72
C VAL A 162 -24.45 -19.15 -15.90
N ASP A 163 -25.19 -19.70 -16.89
CA ASP A 163 -26.54 -19.25 -17.23
C ASP A 163 -27.55 -19.40 -16.08
N GLU A 164 -27.42 -20.44 -15.27
CA GLU A 164 -28.31 -20.66 -14.11
C GLU A 164 -28.06 -19.57 -13.06
N PHE A 165 -26.81 -19.27 -12.82
CA PHE A 165 -26.41 -18.25 -11.88
C PHE A 165 -26.86 -16.87 -12.38
N GLU A 166 -26.61 -16.49 -13.63
CA GLU A 166 -27.03 -15.22 -14.20
C GLU A 166 -28.53 -14.98 -14.10
N LYS A 167 -29.34 -16.01 -14.34
CA LYS A 167 -30.81 -15.91 -14.16
C LYS A 167 -31.19 -15.48 -12.75
N VAL A 168 -30.50 -16.03 -11.72
CA VAL A 168 -30.75 -15.66 -10.34
C VAL A 168 -30.33 -14.22 -10.08
N MET A 169 -29.19 -13.80 -10.59
CA MET A 169 -28.63 -12.47 -10.35
C MET A 169 -29.41 -11.36 -11.09
N LYS A 170 -29.96 -11.66 -12.26
CA LYS A 170 -30.76 -10.70 -13.05
C LYS A 170 -32.19 -10.51 -12.50
N ASN A 171 -32.70 -11.42 -11.69
CA ASN A 171 -34.04 -11.32 -11.12
C ASN A 171 -34.08 -10.45 -9.86
N LYS A 172 -35.21 -9.79 -9.60
CA LYS A 172 -35.48 -9.13 -8.31
C LYS A 172 -35.57 -10.17 -7.19
N GLY A 173 -35.13 -9.80 -6.00
CA GLY A 173 -35.10 -10.71 -4.86
C GLY A 173 -33.82 -11.55 -4.77
N ASN A 174 -33.84 -12.60 -3.97
CA ASN A 174 -32.71 -13.49 -3.70
C ASN A 174 -31.46 -12.78 -3.13
N ASP A 175 -31.66 -11.72 -2.36
CA ASP A 175 -30.56 -10.91 -1.81
C ASP A 175 -29.59 -11.76 -0.99
N GLU A 176 -30.06 -12.76 -0.25
CA GLU A 176 -29.18 -13.68 0.50
C GLU A 176 -28.27 -14.51 -0.41
N LEU A 177 -28.79 -14.98 -1.55
CA LEU A 177 -27.98 -15.72 -2.52
C LEU A 177 -26.97 -14.81 -3.23
N LYS A 178 -27.39 -13.57 -3.57
CA LYS A 178 -26.52 -12.56 -4.16
C LYS A 178 -25.41 -12.16 -3.20
N LYS A 179 -25.75 -11.93 -1.91
CA LYS A 179 -24.80 -11.68 -0.84
C LYS A 179 -23.78 -12.82 -0.75
N LYS A 180 -24.25 -14.06 -0.67
CA LYS A 180 -23.39 -15.24 -0.62
C LYS A 180 -22.43 -15.30 -1.80
N TYR A 181 -22.90 -14.99 -3.02
CA TYR A 181 -22.05 -14.93 -4.19
C TYR A 181 -20.92 -13.91 -4.06
N TYR A 182 -21.25 -12.65 -3.77
CA TYR A 182 -20.24 -11.61 -3.64
C TYR A 182 -19.25 -11.90 -2.51
N TYR A 183 -19.70 -12.52 -1.43
CA TYR A 183 -18.80 -12.90 -0.34
C TYR A 183 -17.86 -14.04 -0.74
N VAL A 184 -18.36 -15.04 -1.48
CA VAL A 184 -17.51 -16.10 -2.02
C VAL A 184 -16.49 -15.55 -3.03
N MET A 185 -16.93 -14.66 -3.92
CA MET A 185 -16.03 -14.00 -4.88
C MET A 185 -14.94 -13.19 -4.17
N LEU A 186 -15.30 -12.45 -3.13
CA LEU A 186 -14.36 -11.70 -2.33
C LEU A 186 -13.35 -12.60 -1.62
N ASP A 187 -13.81 -13.70 -1.02
CA ASP A 187 -12.93 -14.67 -0.39
C ASP A 187 -11.95 -15.29 -1.39
N GLU A 188 -12.42 -15.65 -2.61
CA GLU A 188 -11.55 -16.18 -3.65
C GLU A 188 -10.53 -15.14 -4.13
N MET A 189 -10.95 -13.89 -4.26
CA MET A 189 -10.05 -12.80 -4.59
C MET A 189 -8.96 -12.63 -3.53
N VAL A 190 -9.33 -12.62 -2.24
CA VAL A 190 -8.36 -12.51 -1.13
C VAL A 190 -7.41 -13.70 -1.13
N ASN A 191 -7.91 -14.92 -1.35
CA ASN A 191 -7.08 -16.12 -1.44
C ASN A 191 -6.10 -16.03 -2.61
N PHE A 192 -6.59 -15.64 -3.78
CA PHE A 192 -5.76 -15.45 -4.97
C PHE A 192 -4.64 -14.43 -4.74
N ILE A 193 -4.99 -13.27 -4.18
CA ILE A 193 -4.04 -12.22 -3.86
C ILE A 193 -2.98 -12.73 -2.84
N ASN A 194 -3.39 -13.50 -1.83
CA ASN A 194 -2.45 -14.11 -0.88
C ASN A 194 -1.51 -15.12 -1.55
N GLU A 195 -1.96 -15.84 -2.59
CA GLU A 195 -1.11 -16.72 -3.40
C GLU A 195 -0.07 -15.89 -4.19
N GLU A 196 -0.49 -14.80 -4.81
CA GLU A 196 0.40 -13.93 -5.59
C GLU A 196 1.43 -13.20 -4.71
N ILE A 197 1.05 -12.80 -3.48
CA ILE A 197 2.00 -12.25 -2.50
C ILE A 197 3.17 -13.22 -2.25
N LYS A 198 2.86 -14.50 -2.07
CA LYS A 198 3.90 -15.50 -1.77
C LYS A 198 4.86 -15.69 -2.95
N LYS A 199 4.39 -15.47 -4.18
CA LYS A 199 5.17 -15.62 -5.41
C LYS A 199 5.97 -14.36 -5.74
N THR A 200 5.45 -13.17 -5.42
CA THR A 200 6.06 -11.89 -5.76
C THR A 200 7.17 -11.56 -4.78
N LYS A 201 8.42 -11.66 -5.25
CA LYS A 201 9.61 -11.27 -4.48
C LYS A 201 10.16 -9.91 -4.89
N GLU A 202 9.63 -9.33 -5.96
CA GLU A 202 10.07 -8.04 -6.45
C GLU A 202 9.69 -6.93 -5.50
N GLU A 203 10.63 -6.01 -5.31
CA GLU A 203 10.44 -4.78 -4.55
C GLU A 203 10.25 -3.61 -5.51
N GLU A 204 9.48 -2.64 -5.09
CA GLU A 204 9.25 -1.39 -5.79
C GLU A 204 9.73 -0.24 -4.90
N ILE A 205 10.43 0.72 -5.50
CA ILE A 205 10.83 1.96 -4.82
C ILE A 205 9.62 2.88 -4.81
N TRP A 206 9.15 3.21 -3.61
CA TRP A 206 8.03 4.11 -3.40
C TRP A 206 8.48 5.55 -3.27
N ILE A 207 9.60 5.76 -2.58
CA ILE A 207 10.24 7.05 -2.43
C ILE A 207 11.72 6.84 -2.65
N ASP A 208 12.26 7.58 -3.56
CA ASP A 208 13.61 7.57 -4.04
C ASP A 208 14.36 8.77 -3.42
N ASP A 209 15.59 8.53 -2.97
CA ASP A 209 16.51 9.55 -2.47
C ASP A 209 15.95 10.52 -1.42
N MET A 210 15.10 10.01 -0.51
CA MET A 210 14.62 10.82 0.60
C MET A 210 15.76 11.23 1.52
N SER A 211 15.88 12.52 1.76
CA SER A 211 16.96 13.10 2.55
C SER A 211 16.48 13.54 3.93
N VAL A 212 17.13 13.04 4.97
CA VAL A 212 16.78 13.30 6.37
C VAL A 212 18.01 13.77 7.14
N THR A 213 17.87 14.83 7.94
CA THR A 213 18.92 15.28 8.85
C THR A 213 18.86 14.51 10.17
N VAL A 214 19.98 13.97 10.58
CA VAL A 214 20.15 13.29 11.89
C VAL A 214 21.16 14.03 12.72
N LYS A 215 20.81 14.31 13.97
CA LYS A 215 21.68 15.02 14.93
C LYS A 215 21.98 14.17 16.15
N LYS A 216 23.17 14.37 16.72
CA LYS A 216 23.57 13.79 18.00
C LYS A 216 23.20 14.76 19.13
N ILE A 217 22.23 14.40 19.95
CA ILE A 217 21.73 15.19 21.09
C ILE A 217 21.96 14.37 22.34
N ASN A 218 22.68 14.92 23.32
CA ASN A 218 23.05 14.24 24.56
C ASN A 218 23.73 12.87 24.30
N GLY A 219 24.61 12.82 23.31
CA GLY A 219 25.35 11.61 22.95
C GLY A 219 24.58 10.57 22.12
N LYS A 220 23.30 10.79 21.80
CA LYS A 220 22.46 9.87 21.03
C LYS A 220 22.03 10.49 19.70
N TRP A 221 22.08 9.71 18.64
CA TRP A 221 21.57 10.12 17.34
C TRP A 221 20.04 10.15 17.31
N GLN A 222 19.45 11.15 16.68
CA GLN A 222 18.00 11.35 16.55
C GLN A 222 17.68 12.00 15.21
N VAL A 223 16.59 11.61 14.58
CA VAL A 223 16.07 12.33 13.42
C VAL A 223 15.65 13.73 13.87
N GLN A 224 16.11 14.73 13.16
CA GLN A 224 15.67 16.10 13.42
C GLN A 224 14.28 16.27 12.85
N ASP A 225 13.31 16.69 13.68
CA ASP A 225 11.99 17.05 13.19
C ASP A 225 12.14 18.06 12.05
N THR A 226 11.64 17.71 10.88
CA THR A 226 11.47 18.64 9.77
C THR A 226 10.23 19.46 10.07
N ASN A 227 10.40 20.56 10.81
CA ASN A 227 9.36 21.58 10.97
C ASN A 227 9.03 22.20 9.60
#